data_fd62a63b78314b18508c234de536f4c4
#
_entry.id   fd62a63b78314b18508c234de536f4c4
#
_cell.length_a   1.000
_cell.length_b   1.000
_cell.length_c   1.000
_cell.angle_alpha   90.00
_cell.angle_beta   90.00
_cell.angle_gamma   90.00
#
_symmetry.space_group_name_H-M   'P 1'
#
loop_
_entity.id
_entity.type
_entity.pdbx_description
1 polymer ?
#
loop_
_entity_poly.entity_id
_entity_poly.type
_entity_poly.pdbx_seq_one_letter_code
_entity_poly.pdbx_strand_id
1 'polypeptide(L)'
;MVQISTLTNAHFFTDKNGAITLHLGGQAAITDIDSGRLEAVFDSSRNGYRILIHPPGHSGPPIDITDRLHGGKIGGYLDVRDKKVPLLEEHLDSLAHGIINHVNALHVQGFGLNGKTNQNFFLPTTTVEAQGSLPAGVTLTANAVNPDEATSPVDVTVSRSMIVVRDSSGKILRKESLSQGTGTVRVSGYLIRVSGVGKNEEAHVRVSGGNDTRGAALSMQVNALDPEDLAAGQFPVREGQNQGDNKNAHLLFGLLQDRLHFSGGEKPVSLHDFFATSVSTVGAWARNARDHYVAQSLIQKGLENQRMTISGVSIAGESARIIQYEKAYQASANLIHMTNRLLDTLVRLPNMSS
;
A
#
# COMPACT_ATOMS: atom_id res chain seq x y z
N MET A 1 -18.36 24.41 10.69
CA MET A 1 -18.52 23.72 9.42
C MET A 1 -17.21 23.56 8.65
N VAL A 2 -16.49 24.64 8.33
CA VAL A 2 -15.23 24.57 7.54
C VAL A 2 -14.20 23.61 8.13
N GLN A 3 -13.98 23.61 9.45
CA GLN A 3 -13.02 22.72 10.11
C GLN A 3 -13.37 21.22 9.92
N ILE A 4 -14.63 20.87 10.02
CA ILE A 4 -15.07 19.46 9.83
C ILE A 4 -14.89 19.04 8.37
N SER A 5 -15.23 19.90 7.42
CA SER A 5 -15.05 19.62 5.98
C SER A 5 -13.57 19.46 5.58
N THR A 6 -12.63 20.06 6.31
CA THR A 6 -11.20 19.81 6.06
C THR A 6 -10.73 18.47 6.59
N LEU A 7 -11.42 17.91 7.58
CA LEU A 7 -11.08 16.62 8.18
C LEU A 7 -11.70 15.43 7.45
N THR A 8 -12.91 15.58 6.92
CA THR A 8 -13.66 14.49 6.30
C THR A 8 -14.68 15.01 5.27
N ASN A 9 -15.23 14.11 4.45
CA ASN A 9 -16.32 14.38 3.50
C ASN A 9 -17.66 14.56 4.23
N ALA A 10 -17.76 15.59 5.05
CA ALA A 10 -18.98 15.92 5.77
C ALA A 10 -20.00 16.61 4.83
N HIS A 11 -21.26 16.15 4.87
CA HIS A 11 -22.38 16.77 4.16
C HIS A 11 -23.30 17.50 5.14
N PHE A 12 -23.56 18.75 4.84
CA PHE A 12 -24.43 19.60 5.65
C PHE A 12 -25.74 19.83 4.91
N PHE A 13 -26.83 19.62 5.59
CA PHE A 13 -28.18 19.94 5.11
C PHE A 13 -28.81 20.96 6.04
N THR A 14 -29.43 21.97 5.45
CA THR A 14 -30.19 22.96 6.22
C THR A 14 -31.66 22.80 5.85
N ASP A 15 -32.53 22.67 6.83
CA ASP A 15 -33.97 22.59 6.61
C ASP A 15 -34.57 24.00 6.42
N LYS A 16 -35.90 24.05 6.18
CA LYS A 16 -36.63 25.30 5.97
C LYS A 16 -36.65 26.23 7.20
N ASN A 17 -36.38 25.65 8.40
CA ASN A 17 -36.38 26.37 9.66
C ASN A 17 -34.95 26.84 10.05
N GLY A 18 -33.95 26.53 9.22
CA GLY A 18 -32.54 26.83 9.48
C GLY A 18 -31.81 25.82 10.33
N ALA A 19 -32.44 24.69 10.69
CA ALA A 19 -31.79 23.61 11.43
C ALA A 19 -30.76 22.88 10.55
N ILE A 20 -29.61 22.55 11.14
CA ILE A 20 -28.49 21.97 10.43
C ILE A 20 -28.35 20.50 10.80
N THR A 21 -28.37 19.64 9.81
CA THR A 21 -28.04 18.22 9.93
C THR A 21 -26.65 17.96 9.31
N LEU A 22 -25.77 17.27 10.03
CA LEU A 22 -24.46 16.84 9.57
C LEU A 22 -24.44 15.35 9.32
N HIS A 23 -24.03 14.95 8.13
CA HIS A 23 -23.82 13.54 7.77
C HIS A 23 -22.32 13.25 7.60
N LEU A 24 -21.89 12.11 8.15
CA LEU A 24 -20.56 11.53 8.00
C LEU A 24 -20.68 10.09 7.51
N GLY A 25 -19.98 9.75 6.43
CA GLY A 25 -20.04 8.39 5.86
C GLY A 25 -21.48 7.91 5.57
N GLY A 26 -22.38 8.83 5.21
CA GLY A 26 -23.80 8.55 4.93
C GLY A 26 -24.66 8.37 6.18
N GLN A 27 -24.15 8.60 7.38
CA GLN A 27 -24.89 8.52 8.65
C GLN A 27 -25.06 9.92 9.27
N ALA A 28 -26.20 10.17 9.91
CA ALA A 28 -26.40 11.40 10.66
C ALA A 28 -25.46 11.41 11.87
N ALA A 29 -24.60 12.44 11.94
CA ALA A 29 -23.71 12.66 13.06
C ALA A 29 -24.25 13.74 14.00
N ILE A 30 -24.97 14.73 13.46
CA ILE A 30 -25.64 15.78 14.22
C ILE A 30 -27.00 15.97 13.56
N THR A 31 -28.04 16.09 14.36
CA THR A 31 -29.36 16.55 13.98
C THR A 31 -29.67 17.86 14.72
N ASP A 32 -30.80 18.51 14.43
CA ASP A 32 -31.19 19.81 15.03
C ASP A 32 -30.97 19.90 16.55
N ILE A 33 -31.39 18.86 17.27
CA ILE A 33 -31.47 18.84 18.74
C ILE A 33 -30.54 17.83 19.39
N ASP A 34 -29.85 16.97 18.62
CA ASP A 34 -29.06 15.88 19.19
C ASP A 34 -27.79 15.61 18.39
N SER A 35 -26.78 15.07 19.07
CA SER A 35 -25.48 14.73 18.49
C SER A 35 -25.14 13.28 18.71
N GLY A 36 -24.67 12.62 17.65
CA GLY A 36 -24.10 11.30 17.72
C GLY A 36 -22.68 11.31 18.30
N ARG A 37 -22.14 10.14 18.57
CA ARG A 37 -20.79 9.93 19.07
C ARG A 37 -19.95 9.20 18.03
N LEU A 38 -18.73 9.66 17.79
CA LEU A 38 -17.70 8.96 17.04
C LEU A 38 -16.78 8.19 18.00
N GLU A 39 -16.39 7.01 17.59
CA GLU A 39 -15.50 6.14 18.36
C GLU A 39 -14.47 5.51 17.42
N ALA A 40 -13.20 5.47 17.86
CA ALA A 40 -12.12 4.77 17.18
C ALA A 40 -11.84 3.46 17.93
N VAL A 41 -12.05 2.32 17.27
CA VAL A 41 -11.87 0.98 17.85
C VAL A 41 -10.74 0.26 17.11
N PHE A 42 -9.76 -0.25 17.86
CA PHE A 42 -8.67 -1.01 17.27
C PHE A 42 -9.18 -2.34 16.69
N ASP A 43 -8.82 -2.62 15.45
CA ASP A 43 -9.11 -3.87 14.75
C ASP A 43 -7.80 -4.59 14.43
N SER A 44 -7.56 -5.70 15.12
CA SER A 44 -6.35 -6.51 14.95
C SER A 44 -6.25 -7.13 13.55
N SER A 45 -7.37 -7.38 12.88
CA SER A 45 -7.38 -7.97 11.53
C SER A 45 -6.87 -7.00 10.46
N ARG A 46 -7.06 -5.68 10.68
CA ARG A 46 -6.57 -4.61 9.82
C ARG A 46 -5.29 -3.94 10.35
N ASN A 47 -4.82 -4.38 11.51
CA ASN A 47 -3.73 -3.74 12.26
C ASN A 47 -3.92 -2.21 12.38
N GLY A 48 -5.18 -1.77 12.62
CA GLY A 48 -5.51 -0.36 12.61
C GLY A 48 -6.85 -0.05 13.28
N TYR A 49 -7.21 1.23 13.33
CA TYR A 49 -8.45 1.67 13.94
C TYR A 49 -9.59 1.72 12.93
N ARG A 50 -10.77 1.19 13.32
CA ARG A 50 -12.05 1.45 12.67
C ARG A 50 -12.70 2.69 13.28
N ILE A 51 -13.43 3.43 12.45
CA ILE A 51 -14.20 4.60 12.88
C ILE A 51 -15.67 4.20 12.89
N LEU A 52 -16.21 4.17 14.09
CA LEU A 52 -17.61 3.82 14.34
C LEU A 52 -18.39 5.09 14.68
N ILE A 53 -19.64 5.13 14.26
CA ILE A 53 -20.58 6.19 14.61
C ILE A 53 -21.78 5.62 15.37
N HIS A 54 -22.17 6.31 16.44
CA HIS A 54 -23.46 6.14 17.11
C HIS A 54 -24.35 7.31 16.66
N PRO A 55 -25.29 7.10 15.69
CA PRO A 55 -26.13 8.20 15.24
C PRO A 55 -27.05 8.72 16.35
N PRO A 56 -27.48 9.98 16.29
CA PRO A 56 -28.46 10.54 17.23
C PRO A 56 -29.72 9.71 17.29
N GLY A 57 -30.24 9.43 18.50
CA GLY A 57 -31.46 8.65 18.72
C GLY A 57 -31.37 7.16 18.34
N HIS A 58 -30.19 6.67 17.93
CA HIS A 58 -30.01 5.26 17.56
C HIS A 58 -29.66 4.41 18.81
N SER A 59 -30.52 3.46 19.14
CA SER A 59 -30.34 2.54 20.28
C SER A 59 -29.63 1.22 19.90
N GLY A 60 -29.24 1.07 18.63
CA GLY A 60 -28.58 -0.11 18.09
C GLY A 60 -27.06 -0.09 18.25
N PRO A 61 -26.36 -1.14 17.78
CA PRO A 61 -24.91 -1.17 17.76
C PRO A 61 -24.33 -0.03 16.89
N PRO A 62 -23.08 0.40 17.18
CA PRO A 62 -22.42 1.42 16.38
C PRO A 62 -22.22 0.96 14.93
N ILE A 63 -22.27 1.90 14.02
CA ILE A 63 -22.15 1.67 12.57
C ILE A 63 -20.71 1.97 12.15
N ASP A 64 -20.08 1.03 11.45
CA ASP A 64 -18.74 1.25 10.86
C ASP A 64 -18.87 2.15 9.63
N ILE A 65 -18.16 3.27 9.66
CA ILE A 65 -18.10 4.25 8.57
C ILE A 65 -16.69 4.39 8.00
N THR A 66 -15.73 3.58 8.44
CA THR A 66 -14.31 3.67 8.05
C THR A 66 -14.15 3.73 6.54
N ASP A 67 -14.73 2.76 5.83
CA ASP A 67 -14.63 2.64 4.37
C ASP A 67 -15.51 3.64 3.61
N ARG A 68 -16.28 4.48 4.32
CA ARG A 68 -17.14 5.53 3.74
C ARG A 68 -16.55 6.93 3.88
N LEU A 69 -15.44 7.08 4.60
CA LEU A 69 -14.74 8.34 4.80
C LEU A 69 -13.68 8.53 3.71
N HIS A 70 -14.07 9.07 2.55
CA HIS A 70 -13.18 9.17 1.37
C HIS A 70 -12.55 10.55 1.16
N GLY A 71 -12.95 11.56 1.93
CA GLY A 71 -12.51 12.95 1.73
C GLY A 71 -11.82 13.54 2.95
N GLY A 72 -11.21 14.71 2.76
CA GLY A 72 -10.48 15.42 3.80
C GLY A 72 -9.21 14.70 4.25
N LYS A 73 -8.63 15.13 5.36
CA LYS A 73 -7.39 14.57 5.89
C LYS A 73 -7.56 13.12 6.35
N ILE A 74 -8.71 12.81 6.99
CA ILE A 74 -8.98 11.45 7.49
C ILE A 74 -9.09 10.47 6.33
N GLY A 75 -9.87 10.81 5.29
CA GLY A 75 -9.99 9.96 4.10
C GLY A 75 -8.65 9.72 3.41
N GLY A 76 -7.78 10.74 3.34
CA GLY A 76 -6.43 10.60 2.81
C GLY A 76 -5.55 9.66 3.63
N TYR A 77 -5.59 9.74 4.97
CA TYR A 77 -4.86 8.83 5.85
C TYR A 77 -5.38 7.38 5.75
N LEU A 78 -6.70 7.19 5.68
CA LEU A 78 -7.31 5.88 5.50
C LEU A 78 -6.93 5.26 4.15
N ASP A 79 -6.94 6.03 3.07
CA ASP A 79 -6.51 5.56 1.74
C ASP A 79 -5.04 5.12 1.71
N VAL A 80 -4.15 5.88 2.38
CA VAL A 80 -2.74 5.48 2.50
C VAL A 80 -2.61 4.22 3.35
N ARG A 81 -3.21 4.17 4.54
CA ARG A 81 -3.10 3.07 5.49
C ARG A 81 -3.70 1.76 4.96
N ASP A 82 -4.91 1.85 4.39
CA ASP A 82 -5.73 0.66 4.09
C ASP A 82 -5.54 0.15 2.66
N LYS A 83 -4.96 0.97 1.76
CA LYS A 83 -4.77 0.60 0.35
C LYS A 83 -3.33 0.70 -0.13
N LYS A 84 -2.67 1.86 0.06
CA LYS A 84 -1.35 2.11 -0.54
C LYS A 84 -0.23 1.40 0.19
N VAL A 85 -0.26 1.42 1.53
CA VAL A 85 0.75 0.71 2.34
C VAL A 85 0.66 -0.79 2.13
N PRO A 86 -0.52 -1.45 2.24
CA PRO A 86 -0.63 -2.89 1.98
C PRO A 86 -0.18 -3.29 0.57
N LEU A 87 -0.50 -2.49 -0.46
CA LEU A 87 -0.03 -2.77 -1.82
C LEU A 87 1.50 -2.66 -1.94
N LEU A 88 2.11 -1.71 -1.24
CA LEU A 88 3.58 -1.59 -1.22
C LEU A 88 4.23 -2.76 -0.46
N GLU A 89 3.63 -3.18 0.66
CA GLU A 89 4.07 -4.36 1.40
C GLU A 89 3.99 -5.62 0.52
N GLU A 90 2.89 -5.82 -0.22
CA GLU A 90 2.75 -6.93 -1.18
C GLU A 90 3.84 -6.91 -2.26
N HIS A 91 4.17 -5.73 -2.81
CA HIS A 91 5.26 -5.60 -3.78
C HIS A 91 6.62 -5.93 -3.16
N LEU A 92 6.91 -5.46 -1.93
CA LEU A 92 8.16 -5.77 -1.25
C LEU A 92 8.27 -7.26 -0.90
N ASP A 93 7.18 -7.85 -0.45
CA ASP A 93 7.11 -9.27 -0.15
C ASP A 93 7.30 -10.13 -1.41
N SER A 94 6.68 -9.74 -2.53
CA SER A 94 6.87 -10.40 -3.83
C SER A 94 8.33 -10.29 -4.31
N LEU A 95 8.95 -9.11 -4.15
CA LEU A 95 10.36 -8.90 -4.49
C LEU A 95 11.28 -9.79 -3.63
N ALA A 96 11.10 -9.78 -2.31
CA ALA A 96 11.89 -10.58 -1.39
C ALA A 96 11.73 -12.08 -1.64
N HIS A 97 10.48 -12.54 -1.83
CA HIS A 97 10.17 -13.91 -2.19
C HIS A 97 10.86 -14.33 -3.50
N GLY A 98 10.83 -13.46 -4.52
CA GLY A 98 11.53 -13.69 -5.79
C GLY A 98 13.04 -13.81 -5.59
N ILE A 99 13.67 -12.90 -4.83
CA ILE A 99 15.09 -12.95 -4.52
C ILE A 99 15.44 -14.26 -3.77
N ILE A 100 14.72 -14.57 -2.69
CA ILE A 100 14.96 -15.77 -1.88
C ILE A 100 14.94 -17.03 -2.78
N ASN A 101 13.88 -17.19 -3.54
CA ASN A 101 13.69 -18.45 -4.29
C ASN A 101 14.64 -18.57 -5.49
N HIS A 102 14.94 -17.50 -6.22
CA HIS A 102 15.84 -17.57 -7.36
C HIS A 102 17.30 -17.71 -6.94
N VAL A 103 17.73 -17.00 -5.89
CA VAL A 103 19.08 -17.18 -5.33
C VAL A 103 19.23 -18.60 -4.78
N ASN A 104 18.27 -19.09 -4.00
CA ASN A 104 18.29 -20.45 -3.49
C ASN A 104 18.31 -21.49 -4.62
N ALA A 105 17.50 -21.27 -5.68
CA ALA A 105 17.44 -22.18 -6.82
C ALA A 105 18.80 -22.37 -7.53
N LEU A 106 19.62 -21.32 -7.59
CA LEU A 106 21.00 -21.42 -8.10
C LEU A 106 21.96 -21.97 -7.04
N HIS A 107 21.84 -21.49 -5.80
CA HIS A 107 22.73 -21.89 -4.73
C HIS A 107 22.68 -23.40 -4.45
N VAL A 108 21.49 -24.00 -4.44
CA VAL A 108 21.33 -25.46 -4.24
C VAL A 108 21.95 -26.32 -5.36
N GLN A 109 22.19 -25.74 -6.54
CA GLN A 109 22.77 -26.42 -7.67
C GLN A 109 24.31 -26.33 -7.70
N GLY A 110 24.87 -25.34 -7.01
CA GLY A 110 26.30 -25.12 -6.93
C GLY A 110 26.98 -25.93 -5.82
N PHE A 111 28.29 -25.77 -5.73
CA PHE A 111 29.16 -26.42 -4.75
C PHE A 111 29.99 -25.35 -4.00
N GLY A 112 30.05 -25.51 -2.68
CA GLY A 112 30.97 -24.77 -1.84
C GLY A 112 32.42 -25.28 -1.94
N LEU A 113 33.35 -24.52 -1.37
CA LEU A 113 34.76 -24.91 -1.30
C LEU A 113 34.98 -26.24 -0.54
N ASN A 114 34.13 -26.53 0.42
CA ASN A 114 34.12 -27.80 1.19
C ASN A 114 33.42 -28.94 0.46
N GLY A 115 32.98 -28.74 -0.79
CA GLY A 115 32.30 -29.75 -1.61
C GLY A 115 30.82 -29.96 -1.26
N LYS A 116 30.27 -29.20 -0.26
CA LYS A 116 28.84 -29.28 0.05
C LYS A 116 28.01 -28.67 -1.08
N THR A 117 26.82 -29.18 -1.27
CA THR A 117 25.80 -28.76 -2.26
C THR A 117 24.41 -28.93 -1.67
N ASN A 118 23.38 -28.50 -2.39
CA ASN A 118 21.98 -28.64 -1.99
C ASN A 118 21.63 -27.88 -0.69
N GLN A 119 22.25 -26.73 -0.49
CA GLN A 119 21.98 -25.83 0.64
C GLN A 119 21.33 -24.55 0.12
N ASN A 120 20.31 -24.07 0.83
CA ASN A 120 19.72 -22.75 0.55
C ASN A 120 20.62 -21.66 1.11
N PHE A 121 20.77 -20.55 0.38
CA PHE A 121 21.47 -19.36 0.85
C PHE A 121 20.61 -18.55 1.82
N PHE A 122 19.34 -18.35 1.48
CA PHE A 122 18.34 -17.77 2.38
C PHE A 122 17.50 -18.87 3.03
N LEU A 123 16.89 -18.56 4.18
CA LEU A 123 15.85 -19.43 4.72
C LEU A 123 14.71 -19.53 3.69
N PRO A 124 14.25 -20.75 3.35
CA PRO A 124 13.27 -20.93 2.30
C PRO A 124 11.87 -20.42 2.71
N THR A 125 11.14 -19.90 1.75
CA THR A 125 9.72 -19.55 1.90
C THR A 125 8.77 -20.73 1.63
N THR A 126 9.28 -21.79 1.00
CA THR A 126 8.54 -23.02 0.74
C THR A 126 8.67 -24.01 1.88
N THR A 127 7.58 -24.68 2.20
CA THR A 127 7.55 -25.76 3.22
C THR A 127 7.83 -27.10 2.58
N VAL A 128 8.77 -27.86 3.15
CA VAL A 128 9.10 -29.23 2.77
C VAL A 128 8.82 -30.13 3.96
N GLU A 129 7.77 -30.93 3.88
CA GLU A 129 7.34 -31.84 4.94
C GLU A 129 7.63 -33.29 4.54
N ALA A 130 8.42 -33.99 5.34
CA ALA A 130 8.65 -35.40 5.15
C ALA A 130 7.39 -36.22 5.51
N GLN A 131 6.94 -37.08 4.61
CA GLN A 131 5.89 -38.06 4.88
C GLN A 131 6.53 -39.35 5.45
N GLY A 132 6.96 -39.26 6.71
CA GLY A 132 7.75 -40.31 7.38
C GLY A 132 9.18 -39.84 7.67
N SER A 133 10.08 -40.77 8.05
CA SER A 133 11.49 -40.43 8.28
C SER A 133 12.25 -40.40 6.94
N LEU A 134 12.99 -39.32 6.71
CA LEU A 134 13.93 -39.28 5.59
C LEU A 134 15.11 -40.24 5.87
N PRO A 135 15.57 -41.01 4.87
CA PRO A 135 16.77 -41.82 5.02
C PRO A 135 17.99 -40.96 5.37
N ALA A 136 18.92 -41.53 6.15
CA ALA A 136 20.10 -40.80 6.59
C ALA A 136 20.96 -40.35 5.37
N GLY A 137 21.30 -39.04 5.36
CA GLY A 137 22.08 -38.45 4.28
C GLY A 137 21.26 -37.95 3.09
N VAL A 138 19.94 -38.23 3.04
CA VAL A 138 19.07 -37.66 2.01
C VAL A 138 18.73 -36.24 2.35
N THR A 139 19.01 -35.30 1.44
CA THR A 139 18.59 -33.92 1.53
C THR A 139 17.67 -33.57 0.36
N LEU A 140 16.60 -32.86 0.65
CA LEU A 140 15.68 -32.36 -0.34
C LEU A 140 15.40 -30.87 -0.06
N THR A 141 15.55 -30.02 -1.09
CA THR A 141 15.21 -28.62 -1.06
C THR A 141 14.19 -28.32 -2.14
N ALA A 142 13.30 -27.36 -1.87
CA ALA A 142 12.33 -26.88 -2.83
C ALA A 142 12.28 -25.35 -2.78
N ASN A 143 12.24 -24.72 -3.95
CA ASN A 143 12.15 -23.27 -4.09
C ASN A 143 11.11 -22.92 -5.15
N ALA A 144 10.25 -21.96 -4.87
CA ALA A 144 9.22 -21.54 -5.81
C ALA A 144 9.81 -20.50 -6.78
N VAL A 145 10.25 -20.95 -7.94
CA VAL A 145 10.83 -20.09 -9.00
C VAL A 145 9.76 -19.45 -9.90
N ASN A 146 8.52 -19.89 -9.80
CA ASN A 146 7.35 -19.25 -10.38
C ASN A 146 6.19 -19.34 -9.39
N PRO A 147 5.99 -18.31 -8.54
CA PRO A 147 4.96 -18.34 -7.49
C PRO A 147 3.55 -18.49 -8.04
N ASP A 148 3.26 -17.93 -9.22
CA ASP A 148 1.93 -17.98 -9.83
C ASP A 148 1.53 -19.38 -10.30
N GLU A 149 2.50 -20.24 -10.59
CA GLU A 149 2.28 -21.65 -10.87
C GLU A 149 2.33 -22.54 -9.61
N ALA A 150 3.05 -22.11 -8.55
CA ALA A 150 3.25 -22.88 -7.32
C ALA A 150 2.06 -22.77 -6.34
N THR A 151 0.84 -22.80 -6.87
CA THR A 151 -0.40 -22.54 -6.12
C THR A 151 -0.91 -23.73 -5.32
N SER A 152 -0.48 -24.94 -5.67
CA SER A 152 -0.95 -26.18 -5.06
C SER A 152 0.20 -27.00 -4.51
N PRO A 153 0.00 -27.73 -3.40
CA PRO A 153 0.98 -28.67 -2.90
C PRO A 153 1.27 -29.78 -3.91
N VAL A 154 2.51 -30.23 -3.91
CA VAL A 154 2.94 -31.39 -4.71
C VAL A 154 3.56 -32.45 -3.82
N ASP A 155 3.26 -33.73 -4.11
CA ASP A 155 3.82 -34.88 -3.42
C ASP A 155 4.99 -35.45 -4.25
N VAL A 156 6.14 -35.57 -3.62
CA VAL A 156 7.40 -35.95 -4.24
C VAL A 156 7.84 -37.29 -3.69
N THR A 157 8.00 -38.25 -4.57
CA THR A 157 8.58 -39.58 -4.27
C THR A 157 9.95 -39.67 -4.94
N VAL A 158 10.96 -39.98 -4.18
CA VAL A 158 12.34 -40.06 -4.65
C VAL A 158 12.90 -41.43 -4.36
N SER A 159 13.46 -42.07 -5.39
CA SER A 159 14.29 -43.25 -5.31
C SER A 159 15.68 -42.97 -5.88
N ARG A 160 16.64 -43.87 -5.74
CA ARG A 160 18.01 -43.67 -6.25
C ARG A 160 18.08 -43.29 -7.74
N SER A 161 17.18 -43.82 -8.54
CA SER A 161 17.20 -43.66 -9.99
C SER A 161 16.22 -42.64 -10.52
N MET A 162 15.24 -42.21 -9.72
CA MET A 162 14.12 -41.44 -10.24
C MET A 162 13.47 -40.57 -9.16
N ILE A 163 13.06 -39.37 -9.55
CA ILE A 163 12.12 -38.50 -8.82
C ILE A 163 10.80 -38.49 -9.56
N VAL A 164 9.71 -38.64 -8.82
CA VAL A 164 8.33 -38.62 -9.33
C VAL A 164 7.56 -37.59 -8.56
N VAL A 165 6.99 -36.61 -9.25
CA VAL A 165 6.16 -35.57 -8.65
C VAL A 165 4.70 -35.77 -9.05
N ARG A 166 3.80 -35.72 -8.05
CA ARG A 166 2.34 -35.87 -8.20
C ARG A 166 1.61 -34.65 -7.65
N ASP A 167 0.44 -34.43 -8.18
CA ASP A 167 -0.51 -33.50 -7.56
C ASP A 167 -1.26 -34.14 -6.38
N SER A 168 -2.06 -33.35 -5.68
CA SER A 168 -2.87 -33.82 -4.54
C SER A 168 -3.91 -34.89 -4.89
N SER A 169 -4.21 -35.11 -6.17
CA SER A 169 -5.08 -36.21 -6.66
C SER A 169 -4.32 -37.50 -6.94
N GLY A 170 -3.00 -37.48 -6.83
CA GLY A 170 -2.11 -38.60 -7.14
C GLY A 170 -1.70 -38.70 -8.61
N LYS A 171 -2.14 -37.77 -9.47
CA LYS A 171 -1.75 -37.72 -10.88
C LYS A 171 -0.28 -37.32 -11.00
N ILE A 172 0.47 -38.04 -11.81
CA ILE A 172 1.88 -37.75 -12.07
C ILE A 172 1.98 -36.50 -12.93
N LEU A 173 2.66 -35.48 -12.38
CA LEU A 173 2.99 -34.23 -13.04
C LEU A 173 4.31 -34.31 -13.79
N ARG A 174 5.32 -34.94 -13.17
CA ARG A 174 6.66 -35.04 -13.74
C ARG A 174 7.39 -36.33 -13.24
N LYS A 175 8.25 -36.87 -14.11
CA LYS A 175 9.24 -37.89 -13.76
C LYS A 175 10.59 -37.47 -14.33
N GLU A 176 11.64 -37.55 -13.53
CA GLU A 176 13.01 -37.28 -13.95
C GLU A 176 13.96 -38.37 -13.44
N SER A 177 14.94 -38.72 -14.25
CA SER A 177 15.99 -39.68 -13.86
C SER A 177 17.03 -39.00 -12.97
N LEU A 178 17.43 -39.70 -11.93
CA LEU A 178 18.47 -39.23 -11.01
C LEU A 178 19.81 -39.92 -11.30
N SER A 179 20.90 -39.17 -11.24
CA SER A 179 22.24 -39.71 -11.31
C SER A 179 22.75 -40.01 -9.90
N GLN A 180 22.87 -41.30 -9.57
CA GLN A 180 23.34 -41.76 -8.26
C GLN A 180 22.59 -41.16 -7.06
N GLY A 181 21.27 -41.01 -7.16
CA GLY A 181 20.44 -40.46 -6.10
C GLY A 181 20.51 -38.95 -5.97
N THR A 182 21.01 -38.22 -6.98
CA THR A 182 21.09 -36.77 -7.02
C THR A 182 20.49 -36.25 -8.32
N GLY A 183 19.70 -35.20 -8.24
CA GLY A 183 19.11 -34.52 -9.39
C GLY A 183 18.19 -33.40 -9.03
N THR A 184 17.67 -32.74 -10.06
CA THR A 184 16.79 -31.59 -9.96
C THR A 184 15.60 -31.75 -10.88
N VAL A 185 14.40 -31.41 -10.42
CA VAL A 185 13.18 -31.36 -11.21
C VAL A 185 12.51 -30.02 -11.10
N ARG A 186 12.01 -29.50 -12.22
CA ARG A 186 11.17 -28.30 -12.25
C ARG A 186 9.76 -28.69 -12.63
N VAL A 187 8.80 -28.35 -11.78
CA VAL A 187 7.39 -28.74 -11.94
C VAL A 187 6.47 -27.79 -11.17
N SER A 188 5.36 -27.39 -11.79
CA SER A 188 4.33 -26.57 -11.14
C SER A 188 4.91 -25.37 -10.38
N GLY A 189 5.80 -24.63 -11.01
CA GLY A 189 6.45 -23.45 -10.42
C GLY A 189 7.56 -23.72 -9.40
N TYR A 190 7.73 -24.99 -8.94
CA TYR A 190 8.79 -25.39 -8.01
C TYR A 190 10.04 -25.87 -8.75
N LEU A 191 11.20 -25.53 -8.18
CA LEU A 191 12.47 -26.20 -8.45
C LEU A 191 12.80 -27.05 -7.23
N ILE A 192 12.79 -28.37 -7.41
CA ILE A 192 13.02 -29.36 -6.35
C ILE A 192 14.35 -30.05 -6.64
N ARG A 193 15.28 -30.00 -5.69
CA ARG A 193 16.55 -30.68 -5.74
C ARG A 193 16.64 -31.75 -4.65
N VAL A 194 17.15 -32.88 -5.01
CA VAL A 194 17.42 -33.98 -4.10
C VAL A 194 18.87 -34.47 -4.22
N SER A 195 19.44 -34.90 -3.12
CA SER A 195 20.75 -35.53 -3.09
C SER A 195 20.86 -36.59 -2.00
N GLY A 196 21.77 -37.54 -2.17
CA GLY A 196 22.13 -38.51 -1.16
C GLY A 196 21.25 -39.76 -1.07
N VAL A 197 20.35 -40.00 -2.03
CA VAL A 197 19.48 -41.20 -1.99
C VAL A 197 20.29 -42.47 -2.28
N GLY A 198 20.35 -43.36 -1.29
CA GLY A 198 21.08 -44.62 -1.37
C GLY A 198 20.39 -45.73 -2.18
N LYS A 199 21.05 -46.92 -2.27
CA LYS A 199 20.42 -48.08 -2.87
C LYS A 199 19.28 -48.58 -1.98
N ASN A 200 18.13 -48.86 -2.58
CA ASN A 200 16.94 -49.37 -1.88
C ASN A 200 16.32 -48.38 -0.87
N GLU A 201 16.63 -47.09 -0.99
CA GLU A 201 16.01 -46.03 -0.20
C GLU A 201 14.95 -45.34 -1.03
N GLU A 202 13.87 -44.96 -0.37
CA GLU A 202 12.80 -44.14 -0.91
C GLU A 202 12.43 -43.06 0.07
N ALA A 203 12.25 -41.83 -0.44
CA ALA A 203 11.83 -40.67 0.37
C ALA A 203 10.51 -40.12 -0.19
N HIS A 204 9.59 -39.79 0.71
CA HIS A 204 8.32 -39.19 0.39
C HIS A 204 8.23 -37.85 1.10
N VAL A 205 8.00 -36.80 0.35
CA VAL A 205 7.88 -35.44 0.88
C VAL A 205 6.72 -34.70 0.22
N ARG A 206 6.13 -33.77 0.95
CA ARG A 206 5.15 -32.83 0.47
C ARG A 206 5.78 -31.45 0.40
N VAL A 207 5.63 -30.77 -0.72
CA VAL A 207 6.10 -29.39 -0.94
C VAL A 207 4.90 -28.49 -1.08
N SER A 208 4.88 -27.38 -0.33
CA SER A 208 3.76 -26.43 -0.31
C SER A 208 4.23 -24.99 -0.04
N GLY A 209 3.31 -24.03 -0.09
CA GLY A 209 3.56 -22.64 0.30
C GLY A 209 4.30 -21.79 -0.72
N GLY A 210 4.50 -22.28 -1.94
CA GLY A 210 5.31 -21.58 -2.94
C GLY A 210 4.68 -20.28 -3.50
N ASN A 211 3.39 -20.09 -3.31
CA ASN A 211 2.68 -18.86 -3.71
C ASN A 211 2.39 -17.90 -2.55
N ASP A 212 2.72 -18.27 -1.30
CA ASP A 212 2.53 -17.37 -0.16
C ASP A 212 3.76 -16.46 -0.03
N THR A 213 3.60 -15.23 -0.49
CA THR A 213 4.65 -14.22 -0.44
C THR A 213 4.61 -13.39 0.83
N ARG A 214 3.52 -13.47 1.62
CA ARG A 214 3.27 -12.59 2.76
C ARG A 214 4.36 -12.68 3.82
N GLY A 215 4.86 -11.51 4.23
CA GLY A 215 5.91 -11.39 5.24
C GLY A 215 7.30 -11.83 4.76
N ALA A 216 7.48 -12.14 3.47
CA ALA A 216 8.76 -12.58 2.94
C ALA A 216 9.85 -11.49 3.09
N ALA A 217 9.49 -10.21 2.90
CA ALA A 217 10.42 -9.11 3.10
C ALA A 217 10.87 -8.97 4.55
N LEU A 218 9.95 -9.16 5.50
CA LEU A 218 10.23 -9.06 6.93
C LEU A 218 11.00 -10.28 7.46
N SER A 219 10.76 -11.47 6.90
CA SER A 219 11.38 -12.73 7.31
C SER A 219 12.63 -13.10 6.52
N MET A 220 13.02 -12.29 5.53
CA MET A 220 14.20 -12.56 4.70
C MET A 220 15.47 -12.61 5.57
N GLN A 221 16.07 -13.79 5.64
CA GLN A 221 17.23 -14.07 6.46
C GLN A 221 18.19 -15.00 5.76
N VAL A 222 19.51 -14.73 5.87
CA VAL A 222 20.55 -15.63 5.39
C VAL A 222 20.54 -16.89 6.25
N ASN A 223 20.63 -18.05 5.61
CA ASN A 223 20.81 -19.33 6.31
C ASN A 223 22.17 -19.36 7.05
N ALA A 224 22.26 -20.15 8.10
CA ALA A 224 23.52 -20.33 8.84
C ALA A 224 24.52 -21.15 7.99
N LEU A 225 25.30 -20.44 7.16
CA LEU A 225 26.30 -21.00 6.26
C LEU A 225 27.68 -20.52 6.69
N ASP A 226 28.66 -21.44 6.67
CA ASP A 226 30.05 -21.06 6.73
C ASP A 226 30.49 -20.45 5.39
N PRO A 227 31.53 -19.59 5.35
CA PRO A 227 32.02 -19.02 4.08
C PRO A 227 32.39 -20.09 3.03
N GLU A 228 32.84 -21.28 3.48
CA GLU A 228 33.19 -22.39 2.61
C GLU A 228 31.95 -23.12 2.04
N ASP A 229 30.76 -22.93 2.63
CA ASP A 229 29.49 -23.46 2.15
C ASP A 229 28.91 -22.65 0.99
N LEU A 230 29.44 -21.47 0.70
CA LEU A 230 28.94 -20.63 -0.40
C LEU A 230 29.16 -21.33 -1.74
N ALA A 231 28.07 -21.62 -2.41
CA ALA A 231 28.03 -22.38 -3.65
C ALA A 231 28.50 -21.54 -4.86
N ALA A 232 29.79 -21.21 -4.89
CA ALA A 232 30.41 -20.43 -5.97
C ALA A 232 30.73 -21.25 -7.21
N GLY A 233 31.06 -22.54 -7.03
CA GLY A 233 31.41 -23.46 -8.12
C GLY A 233 30.20 -24.17 -8.71
N GLN A 234 30.33 -24.63 -9.96
CA GLN A 234 29.37 -25.49 -10.65
C GLN A 234 29.70 -26.96 -10.51
N PHE A 235 30.95 -27.30 -10.18
CA PHE A 235 31.44 -28.65 -10.00
C PHE A 235 32.00 -28.83 -8.60
N PRO A 236 31.96 -30.07 -8.05
CA PRO A 236 32.53 -30.36 -6.74
C PRO A 236 34.05 -30.12 -6.75
N VAL A 237 34.55 -29.47 -5.71
CA VAL A 237 35.98 -29.28 -5.49
C VAL A 237 36.60 -30.64 -5.15
N ARG A 238 37.64 -31.04 -5.88
CA ARG A 238 38.49 -32.22 -5.62
C ARG A 238 39.93 -31.73 -5.48
N GLU A 239 40.74 -32.53 -4.82
CA GLU A 239 42.18 -32.20 -4.61
C GLU A 239 42.85 -31.90 -5.95
N GLY A 240 43.35 -30.64 -6.09
CA GLY A 240 43.96 -30.16 -7.32
C GLY A 240 42.99 -29.81 -8.49
N GLN A 241 41.68 -29.96 -8.31
CA GLN A 241 40.70 -29.68 -9.37
C GLN A 241 39.55 -28.79 -8.89
N ASN A 242 39.08 -27.89 -9.77
CA ASN A 242 37.92 -27.02 -9.59
C ASN A 242 38.04 -26.00 -8.43
N GLN A 243 39.21 -25.76 -7.85
CA GLN A 243 39.39 -24.78 -6.75
C GLN A 243 39.12 -23.32 -7.17
N GLY A 244 39.22 -23.02 -8.47
CA GLY A 244 38.93 -21.67 -9.02
C GLY A 244 37.62 -21.62 -9.78
N ASP A 245 36.74 -22.60 -9.66
CA ASP A 245 35.45 -22.61 -10.35
C ASP A 245 34.49 -21.60 -9.69
N ASN A 246 34.14 -20.54 -10.43
CA ASN A 246 33.24 -19.47 -10.01
C ASN A 246 31.99 -19.35 -10.90
N LYS A 247 31.68 -20.39 -11.68
CA LYS A 247 30.60 -20.33 -12.66
C LYS A 247 29.24 -20.13 -12.01
N ASN A 248 28.98 -20.73 -10.84
CA ASN A 248 27.72 -20.54 -10.14
C ASN A 248 27.62 -19.12 -9.55
N ALA A 249 28.75 -18.56 -9.11
CA ALA A 249 28.78 -17.14 -8.67
C ALA A 249 28.45 -16.19 -9.84
N HIS A 250 28.90 -16.49 -11.06
CA HIS A 250 28.50 -15.73 -12.26
C HIS A 250 27.02 -15.86 -12.58
N LEU A 251 26.42 -17.04 -12.40
CA LEU A 251 24.95 -17.22 -12.56
C LEU A 251 24.18 -16.43 -11.51
N LEU A 252 24.61 -16.46 -10.26
CA LEU A 252 24.02 -15.65 -9.18
C LEU A 252 24.08 -14.15 -9.48
N PHE A 253 25.22 -13.67 -10.00
CA PHE A 253 25.35 -12.29 -10.44
C PHE A 253 24.41 -11.96 -11.63
N GLY A 254 24.23 -12.92 -12.55
CA GLY A 254 23.33 -12.81 -13.70
C GLY A 254 21.87 -12.57 -13.32
N LEU A 255 21.42 -13.02 -12.13
CA LEU A 255 20.05 -12.80 -11.65
C LEU A 255 19.65 -11.32 -11.59
N LEU A 256 20.61 -10.40 -11.47
CA LEU A 256 20.32 -8.97 -11.50
C LEU A 256 19.72 -8.50 -12.84
N GLN A 257 20.05 -9.20 -13.93
CA GLN A 257 19.62 -8.89 -15.29
C GLN A 257 18.63 -9.89 -15.86
N ASP A 258 18.53 -11.06 -15.25
CA ASP A 258 17.61 -12.12 -15.68
C ASP A 258 16.15 -11.70 -15.47
N ARG A 259 15.30 -12.22 -16.35
CA ARG A 259 13.85 -12.04 -16.21
C ARG A 259 13.29 -13.11 -15.30
N LEU A 260 12.78 -12.67 -14.16
CA LEU A 260 12.26 -13.51 -13.09
C LEU A 260 10.75 -13.40 -13.00
N HIS A 261 10.10 -14.43 -12.49
CA HIS A 261 8.68 -14.41 -12.17
C HIS A 261 8.48 -13.89 -10.74
N PHE A 262 7.63 -12.86 -10.62
CA PHE A 262 7.19 -12.32 -9.34
C PHE A 262 5.69 -12.56 -9.20
N SER A 263 5.21 -12.73 -7.98
CA SER A 263 3.79 -12.95 -7.69
C SER A 263 2.95 -11.77 -8.20
N GLY A 264 1.83 -12.08 -8.86
CA GLY A 264 0.92 -11.09 -9.43
C GLY A 264 1.42 -10.43 -10.72
N GLY A 265 2.57 -10.86 -11.26
CA GLY A 265 3.15 -10.34 -12.51
C GLY A 265 2.71 -11.13 -13.74
N GLU A 266 2.13 -10.47 -14.75
CA GLU A 266 1.74 -11.15 -16.00
C GLU A 266 2.94 -11.71 -16.80
N LYS A 267 4.10 -11.12 -16.64
CA LYS A 267 5.32 -11.46 -17.43
C LYS A 267 6.57 -11.41 -16.55
N PRO A 268 7.59 -12.22 -16.90
CA PRO A 268 8.88 -12.14 -16.25
C PRO A 268 9.53 -10.77 -16.47
N VAL A 269 10.05 -10.16 -15.42
CA VAL A 269 10.75 -8.87 -15.43
C VAL A 269 12.07 -8.98 -14.64
N SER A 270 13.00 -8.05 -14.86
CA SER A 270 14.22 -8.02 -14.06
C SER A 270 13.96 -7.52 -12.65
N LEU A 271 14.81 -7.87 -11.69
CA LEU A 271 14.78 -7.33 -10.32
C LEU A 271 14.77 -5.80 -10.32
N HIS A 272 15.60 -5.22 -11.19
CA HIS A 272 15.69 -3.77 -11.34
C HIS A 272 14.38 -3.15 -11.82
N ASP A 273 13.78 -3.72 -12.88
CA ASP A 273 12.53 -3.21 -13.46
C ASP A 273 11.36 -3.34 -12.48
N PHE A 274 11.29 -4.46 -11.73
CA PHE A 274 10.27 -4.66 -10.71
C PHE A 274 10.37 -3.61 -9.61
N PHE A 275 11.58 -3.38 -9.09
CA PHE A 275 11.82 -2.35 -8.07
C PHE A 275 11.53 -0.94 -8.61
N ALA A 276 12.01 -0.62 -9.83
CA ALA A 276 11.77 0.67 -10.46
C ALA A 276 10.26 0.93 -10.67
N THR A 277 9.49 -0.10 -11.02
CA THR A 277 8.03 0.00 -11.15
C THR A 277 7.38 0.33 -9.79
N SER A 278 7.82 -0.32 -8.71
CA SER A 278 7.31 -0.04 -7.36
C SER A 278 7.59 1.41 -6.94
N VAL A 279 8.82 1.90 -7.15
CA VAL A 279 9.19 3.30 -6.87
C VAL A 279 8.39 4.28 -7.74
N SER A 280 8.22 3.97 -9.03
CA SER A 280 7.43 4.80 -9.95
C SER A 280 5.97 4.90 -9.53
N THR A 281 5.40 3.82 -9.02
CA THR A 281 4.02 3.77 -8.50
C THR A 281 3.86 4.73 -7.31
N VAL A 282 4.78 4.70 -6.35
CA VAL A 282 4.78 5.64 -5.21
C VAL A 282 4.93 7.08 -5.70
N GLY A 283 5.83 7.32 -6.65
CA GLY A 283 6.01 8.64 -7.26
C GLY A 283 4.76 9.14 -7.99
N ALA A 284 4.02 8.26 -8.66
CA ALA A 284 2.75 8.59 -9.30
C ALA A 284 1.67 8.92 -8.27
N TRP A 285 1.56 8.17 -7.18
CA TRP A 285 0.63 8.48 -6.09
C TRP A 285 0.89 9.85 -5.47
N ALA A 286 2.16 10.18 -5.23
CA ALA A 286 2.55 11.47 -4.67
C ALA A 286 2.22 12.63 -5.62
N ARG A 287 2.48 12.50 -6.92
CA ARG A 287 2.09 13.48 -7.93
C ARG A 287 0.58 13.65 -8.00
N ASN A 288 -0.17 12.55 -8.13
CA ASN A 288 -1.62 12.60 -8.20
C ASN A 288 -2.22 13.29 -6.96
N ALA A 289 -1.73 12.97 -5.76
CA ALA A 289 -2.18 13.62 -4.53
C ALA A 289 -1.90 15.13 -4.54
N ARG A 290 -0.73 15.55 -5.02
CA ARG A 290 -0.36 16.97 -5.16
C ARG A 290 -1.24 17.69 -6.18
N ASP A 291 -1.46 17.08 -7.35
CA ASP A 291 -2.26 17.67 -8.42
C ASP A 291 -3.72 17.83 -7.98
N HIS A 292 -4.28 16.82 -7.31
CA HIS A 292 -5.61 16.93 -6.70
C HIS A 292 -5.68 18.02 -5.63
N TYR A 293 -4.66 18.17 -4.77
CA TYR A 293 -4.60 19.23 -3.78
C TYR A 293 -4.59 20.61 -4.43
N VAL A 294 -3.77 20.81 -5.48
CA VAL A 294 -3.70 22.08 -6.21
C VAL A 294 -5.04 22.40 -6.86
N ALA A 295 -5.64 21.42 -7.57
CA ALA A 295 -6.94 21.59 -8.21
C ALA A 295 -8.04 21.97 -7.19
N GLN A 296 -8.13 21.26 -6.06
CA GLN A 296 -9.10 21.58 -5.00
C GLN A 296 -8.86 22.96 -4.38
N SER A 297 -7.60 23.35 -4.17
CA SER A 297 -7.23 24.66 -3.67
C SER A 297 -7.67 25.80 -4.61
N LEU A 298 -7.55 25.59 -5.93
CA LEU A 298 -8.03 26.56 -6.93
C LEU A 298 -9.55 26.68 -6.94
N ILE A 299 -10.26 25.54 -6.86
CA ILE A 299 -11.74 25.53 -6.74
C ILE A 299 -12.18 26.26 -5.48
N GLN A 300 -11.56 25.97 -4.34
CA GLN A 300 -11.87 26.66 -3.09
C GLN A 300 -11.69 28.17 -3.20
N LYS A 301 -10.55 28.64 -3.72
CA LYS A 301 -10.31 30.07 -3.96
C LYS A 301 -11.34 30.69 -4.89
N GLY A 302 -11.74 29.97 -5.96
CA GLY A 302 -12.80 30.41 -6.86
C GLY A 302 -14.13 30.61 -6.15
N LEU A 303 -14.55 29.65 -5.31
CA LEU A 303 -15.77 29.73 -4.52
C LEU A 303 -15.72 30.83 -3.46
N GLU A 304 -14.59 31.02 -2.81
CA GLU A 304 -14.38 32.14 -1.86
C GLU A 304 -14.50 33.51 -2.54
N ASN A 305 -13.92 33.64 -3.75
CA ASN A 305 -14.06 34.87 -4.54
C ASN A 305 -15.51 35.12 -4.97
N GLN A 306 -16.24 34.08 -5.43
CA GLN A 306 -17.67 34.20 -5.74
C GLN A 306 -18.49 34.60 -4.52
N ARG A 307 -18.21 33.97 -3.36
CA ARG A 307 -18.86 34.35 -2.10
C ARG A 307 -18.61 35.82 -1.73
N MET A 308 -17.35 36.27 -1.87
CA MET A 308 -17.02 37.69 -1.63
C MET A 308 -17.72 38.64 -2.59
N THR A 309 -17.91 38.25 -3.86
CA THR A 309 -18.62 39.04 -4.84
C THR A 309 -20.11 39.18 -4.54
N ILE A 310 -20.75 38.12 -4.00
CA ILE A 310 -22.19 38.09 -3.72
C ILE A 310 -22.51 38.69 -2.35
N SER A 311 -21.72 38.40 -1.33
CA SER A 311 -21.99 38.77 0.08
C SER A 311 -20.92 39.63 0.74
N GLY A 312 -19.84 39.94 0.03
CA GLY A 312 -18.75 40.76 0.52
C GLY A 312 -19.14 42.26 0.49
N VAL A 313 -18.87 42.98 1.56
CA VAL A 313 -18.95 44.43 1.59
C VAL A 313 -17.76 45.00 0.82
N SER A 314 -18.02 45.66 -0.30
CA SER A 314 -16.98 46.40 -1.03
C SER A 314 -16.59 47.64 -0.20
N ILE A 315 -15.38 47.62 0.37
CA ILE A 315 -14.84 48.77 1.15
C ILE A 315 -14.89 50.04 0.30
N ALA A 316 -14.59 49.95 -0.99
CA ALA A 316 -14.69 51.09 -1.91
C ALA A 316 -16.15 51.57 -2.07
N GLY A 317 -17.10 50.63 -2.19
CA GLY A 317 -18.53 50.98 -2.26
C GLY A 317 -19.06 51.58 -0.97
N GLU A 318 -18.64 51.06 0.17
CA GLU A 318 -19.05 51.58 1.49
C GLU A 318 -18.40 52.95 1.77
N SER A 319 -17.13 53.14 1.41
CA SER A 319 -16.46 54.42 1.47
C SER A 319 -17.16 55.49 0.60
N ALA A 320 -17.57 55.09 -0.63
CA ALA A 320 -18.34 56.01 -1.50
C ALA A 320 -19.69 56.39 -0.89
N ARG A 321 -20.40 55.45 -0.23
CA ARG A 321 -21.65 55.72 0.51
C ARG A 321 -21.42 56.63 1.70
N ILE A 322 -20.35 56.44 2.47
CA ILE A 322 -19.98 57.30 3.59
C ILE A 322 -19.75 58.74 3.10
N ILE A 323 -18.98 58.91 2.02
CA ILE A 323 -18.75 60.22 1.40
C ILE A 323 -20.07 60.86 0.92
N GLN A 324 -20.96 60.06 0.32
CA GLN A 324 -22.28 60.52 -0.11
C GLN A 324 -23.13 60.99 1.08
N TYR A 325 -23.17 60.24 2.18
CA TYR A 325 -23.88 60.63 3.39
C TYR A 325 -23.26 61.85 4.05
N GLU A 326 -21.93 61.97 4.07
CA GLU A 326 -21.24 63.18 4.57
C GLU A 326 -21.61 64.41 3.77
N LYS A 327 -21.64 64.29 2.42
CA LYS A 327 -22.08 65.40 1.55
C LYS A 327 -23.56 65.81 1.77
N ALA A 328 -24.43 64.78 1.92
CA ALA A 328 -25.84 64.98 2.22
C ALA A 328 -26.04 65.71 3.58
N TYR A 329 -25.26 65.27 4.59
CA TYR A 329 -25.27 65.93 5.92
C TYR A 329 -24.79 67.37 5.85
N GLN A 330 -23.67 67.63 5.14
CA GLN A 330 -23.17 69.03 4.95
C GLN A 330 -24.19 69.87 4.21
N ALA A 331 -24.86 69.35 3.17
CA ALA A 331 -25.92 70.09 2.46
C ALA A 331 -27.11 70.43 3.37
N SER A 332 -27.54 69.44 4.19
CA SER A 332 -28.63 69.65 5.15
C SER A 332 -28.28 70.70 6.23
N ALA A 333 -27.06 70.66 6.76
CA ALA A 333 -26.56 71.65 7.71
C ALA A 333 -26.55 73.07 7.09
N ASN A 334 -26.07 73.18 5.84
CA ASN A 334 -26.10 74.48 5.13
C ASN A 334 -27.51 74.99 4.90
N LEU A 335 -28.46 74.08 4.59
CA LEU A 335 -29.89 74.49 4.43
C LEU A 335 -30.50 75.00 5.73
N ILE A 336 -30.20 74.37 6.87
CA ILE A 336 -30.61 74.80 8.18
C ILE A 336 -30.02 76.21 8.51
N HIS A 337 -28.72 76.38 8.23
CA HIS A 337 -28.09 77.71 8.41
C HIS A 337 -28.71 78.77 7.54
N MET A 338 -29.01 78.47 6.30
CA MET A 338 -29.65 79.39 5.37
C MET A 338 -31.08 79.75 5.84
N THR A 339 -31.86 78.78 6.30
CA THR A 339 -33.21 78.92 6.84
C THR A 339 -33.17 79.82 8.10
N ASN A 340 -32.24 79.57 9.02
CA ASN A 340 -32.07 80.39 10.22
C ASN A 340 -31.71 81.82 9.88
N ARG A 341 -30.82 82.04 8.88
CA ARG A 341 -30.51 83.42 8.42
C ARG A 341 -31.72 84.10 7.80
N LEU A 342 -32.54 83.38 7.02
CA LEU A 342 -33.80 83.95 6.48
C LEU A 342 -34.78 84.28 7.58
N LEU A 343 -34.96 83.43 8.60
CA LEU A 343 -35.77 83.67 9.75
C LEU A 343 -35.29 84.89 10.55
N ASP A 344 -33.97 84.98 10.79
CA ASP A 344 -33.36 86.15 11.45
C ASP A 344 -33.64 87.47 10.67
N THR A 345 -33.57 87.37 9.32
CA THR A 345 -33.84 88.53 8.45
C THR A 345 -35.32 88.91 8.54
N LEU A 346 -36.26 87.98 8.51
CA LEU A 346 -37.69 88.17 8.64
C LEU A 346 -38.07 88.78 10.03
N VAL A 347 -37.44 88.27 11.10
CA VAL A 347 -37.69 88.85 12.49
C VAL A 347 -37.16 90.22 12.64
N ARG A 348 -36.12 90.67 11.92
CA ARG A 348 -35.56 92.03 11.96
C ARG A 348 -36.27 93.01 11.04
N LEU A 349 -37.04 92.57 10.04
CA LEU A 349 -37.81 93.46 9.16
C LEU A 349 -38.88 94.30 9.85
N PRO A 350 -39.61 93.89 10.93
CA PRO A 350 -40.58 94.71 11.58
C PRO A 350 -40.00 95.92 12.33
N ASN A 351 -38.70 95.98 12.61
CA ASN A 351 -38.06 97.07 13.38
C ASN A 351 -37.49 98.24 12.48
N MET A 352 -37.74 98.25 11.20
CA MET A 352 -37.31 99.33 10.29
C MET A 352 -38.45 100.19 9.77
N SER A 353 -39.66 100.14 10.40
CA SER A 353 -40.78 101.01 10.13
C SER A 353 -41.22 101.71 11.42
N SER A 354 -40.35 102.58 11.93
CA SER A 354 -40.72 103.67 12.91
C SER A 354 -39.86 104.87 12.64
#